data_2ef5ad87c856eadfc06261952010ab53
#
_entry.id   2ef5ad87c856eadfc06261952010ab53
#
_cell.length_a   1.000
_cell.length_b   1.000
_cell.length_c   1.000
_cell.angle_alpha   90.00
_cell.angle_beta   90.00
_cell.angle_gamma   90.00
#
_symmetry.space_group_name_H-M   'P 1'
#
loop_
_entity.id
_entity.type
_entity.pdbx_description
1 polymer ?
#
loop_
_entity_poly.entity_id
_entity_poly.type
_entity_poly.pdbx_seq_one_letter_code
_entity_poly.pdbx_strand_id
1 'polypeptide(L)' 'MSMRCRISKLDRGLKSKIVALLYANGCAKEDVNMLVQCGTLADVKEYIDMEELF' A
#
# COMPACT_ATOMS: atom_id res chain seq x y z
N MET A 1 -11.12 -7.34 5.24
CA MET A 1 -9.66 -7.35 5.45
C MET A 1 -9.29 -6.38 6.56
N SER A 2 -8.40 -6.79 7.46
CA SER A 2 -7.98 -5.95 8.57
C SER A 2 -7.01 -4.85 8.11
N MET A 3 -7.22 -3.63 8.59
CA MET A 3 -6.31 -2.51 8.30
C MET A 3 -4.95 -2.68 8.97
N ARG A 4 -4.84 -3.62 9.90
CA ARG A 4 -3.56 -3.93 10.56
C ARG A 4 -2.73 -4.94 9.76
N CYS A 5 -3.28 -5.47 8.68
CA CYS A 5 -2.56 -6.41 7.84
C CYS A 5 -1.36 -5.72 7.20
N ARG A 6 -0.19 -6.35 7.29
CA ARG A 6 1.00 -5.82 6.66
C ARG A 6 0.94 -6.00 5.14
N ILE A 7 1.42 -5.02 4.43
CA ILE A 7 1.42 -5.06 2.95
C ILE A 7 2.21 -6.27 2.46
N SER A 8 3.31 -6.62 3.14
CA SER A 8 4.12 -7.78 2.76
C SER A 8 3.40 -9.12 2.87
N LYS A 9 2.30 -9.15 3.62
CA LYS A 9 1.49 -10.36 3.80
C LYS A 9 0.37 -10.50 2.77
N LEU A 10 0.13 -9.47 1.98
CA LEU A 10 -0.91 -9.49 0.95
C LEU A 10 -0.47 -10.32 -0.25
N ASP A 11 -1.45 -10.79 -1.03
CA ASP A 11 -1.11 -11.50 -2.25
C ASP A 11 -0.45 -10.56 -3.25
N ARG A 12 0.21 -11.14 -4.26
CA ARG A 12 0.98 -10.38 -5.23
C ARG A 12 0.12 -9.39 -6.01
N GLY A 13 -1.08 -9.81 -6.40
CA GLY A 13 -1.96 -8.95 -7.19
C GLY A 13 -2.37 -7.69 -6.44
N LEU A 14 -2.80 -7.85 -5.19
CA LEU A 14 -3.20 -6.72 -4.37
C LEU A 14 -2.01 -5.83 -4.02
N LYS A 15 -0.87 -6.45 -3.72
CA LYS A 15 0.35 -5.71 -3.43
C LYS A 15 0.78 -4.84 -4.63
N SER A 16 0.75 -5.39 -5.83
CA SER A 16 1.08 -4.65 -7.04
C SER A 16 0.14 -3.47 -7.26
N LYS A 17 -1.14 -3.67 -6.99
CA LYS A 17 -2.15 -2.61 -7.13
C LYS A 17 -1.87 -1.46 -6.16
N ILE A 18 -1.53 -1.79 -4.92
CA ILE A 18 -1.19 -0.79 -3.91
C ILE A 18 0.04 0.00 -4.34
N VAL A 19 1.08 -0.68 -4.80
CA VAL A 19 2.31 -0.03 -5.27
C VAL A 19 2.01 0.93 -6.41
N ALA A 20 1.22 0.49 -7.39
CA ALA A 20 0.85 1.35 -8.51
C ALA A 20 0.11 2.60 -8.06
N LEU A 21 -0.82 2.45 -7.10
CA LEU A 21 -1.57 3.60 -6.59
C LEU A 21 -0.69 4.56 -5.82
N LEU A 22 0.27 4.05 -5.04
CA LEU A 22 1.20 4.91 -4.31
C LEU A 22 2.05 5.74 -5.27
N TYR A 23 2.56 5.14 -6.34
CA TYR A 23 3.31 5.89 -7.35
C TYR A 23 2.44 6.91 -8.07
N ALA A 24 1.20 6.54 -8.36
CA ALA A 24 0.25 7.45 -9.01
C ALA A 24 -0.05 8.67 -8.15
N ASN A 25 0.08 8.54 -6.83
CA ASN A 25 -0.13 9.64 -5.89
C ASN A 25 1.16 10.42 -5.59
N GLY A 26 2.25 10.11 -6.28
CA GLY A 26 3.49 10.87 -6.16
C GLY A 26 4.42 10.43 -5.04
N CYS A 27 4.22 9.23 -4.49
CA CYS A 27 5.10 8.74 -3.43
C CYS A 27 6.48 8.43 -3.99
N ALA A 28 7.51 8.73 -3.22
CA ALA A 28 8.88 8.40 -3.59
C ALA A 28 9.13 6.90 -3.47
N LYS A 29 10.09 6.41 -4.26
CA LYS A 29 10.44 4.99 -4.26
C LYS A 29 10.78 4.47 -2.87
N GLU A 30 11.54 5.26 -2.11
CA GLU A 30 11.93 4.89 -0.75
C GLU A 30 10.71 4.72 0.16
N ASP A 31 9.75 5.61 0.04
CA ASP A 31 8.53 5.55 0.84
C ASP A 31 7.71 4.32 0.46
N VAL A 32 7.58 4.05 -0.83
CA VAL A 32 6.84 2.88 -1.31
C VAL A 32 7.50 1.60 -0.80
N ASN A 33 8.82 1.49 -0.90
CA ASN A 33 9.56 0.32 -0.42
C ASN A 33 9.38 0.14 1.08
N MET A 34 9.45 1.21 1.85
CA MET A 34 9.26 1.15 3.30
C MET A 34 7.87 0.65 3.64
N LEU A 35 6.84 1.19 2.98
CA LEU A 35 5.47 0.78 3.21
C LEU A 35 5.24 -0.69 2.87
N VAL A 36 5.81 -1.15 1.77
CA VAL A 36 5.66 -2.54 1.34
C VAL A 36 6.37 -3.50 2.30
N GLN A 37 7.52 -3.11 2.84
CA GLN A 37 8.29 -3.98 3.73
C GLN A 37 7.80 -3.95 5.17
N CYS A 38 7.45 -2.78 5.67
CA CYS A 38 7.14 -2.58 7.09
C CYS A 38 5.75 -2.02 7.36
N GLY A 39 5.11 -1.43 6.35
CA GLY A 39 3.83 -0.75 6.54
C GLY A 39 2.64 -1.69 6.60
N THR A 40 1.51 -1.14 7.03
CA THR A 40 0.23 -1.84 7.06
C THR A 40 -0.75 -1.14 6.12
N LEU A 41 -1.95 -1.73 5.94
CA LEU A 41 -3.00 -1.09 5.15
C LEU A 41 -3.41 0.25 5.75
N ALA A 42 -3.38 0.38 7.08
CA ALA A 42 -3.67 1.65 7.73
C ALA A 42 -2.66 2.74 7.34
N ASP A 43 -1.40 2.37 7.20
CA ASP A 43 -0.37 3.30 6.77
C ASP A 43 -0.60 3.75 5.32
N VAL A 44 -0.93 2.81 4.44
CA VAL A 44 -1.21 3.11 3.03
C VAL A 44 -2.43 4.02 2.90
N LYS A 45 -3.43 3.83 3.74
CA LYS A 45 -4.65 4.63 3.73
C LYS A 45 -4.36 6.12 3.89
N GLU A 46 -3.29 6.47 4.59
CA GLU A 46 -2.92 7.88 4.79
C GLU A 46 -2.39 8.53 3.52
N TYR A 47 -2.00 7.73 2.54
CA TYR A 47 -1.44 8.21 1.27
C TYR A 47 -2.43 8.15 0.12
N ILE A 48 -3.30 7.15 0.11
CA ILE A 48 -4.23 6.93 -1.00
C ILE A 48 -5.63 6.64 -0.46
N ASP A 49 -6.62 6.80 -1.35
CA ASP A 49 -8.00 6.45 -1.05
C ASP A 49 -8.18 4.95 -1.22
N MET A 50 -8.45 4.27 -0.11
CA MET A 50 -8.62 2.81 -0.12
C MET A 50 -9.86 2.35 -0.89
N GLU A 51 -10.80 3.24 -1.16
CA GLU A 51 -11.97 2.89 -1.96
C GLU A 51 -11.59 2.47 -3.37
N GLU A 52 -10.47 2.97 -3.88
CA GLU A 52 -9.97 2.56 -5.19
C GLU A 52 -9.46 1.12 -5.21
N LEU A 53 -9.15 0.55 -4.03
CA LEU A 53 -8.67 -0.83 -3.91
C LEU A 53 -9.80 -1.83 -3.74
N PHE A 54 -10.87 -1.40 -3.16
CA PHE A 54 -12.01 -2.23 -2.81
C PHE A 54 -13.27 -1.62 -3.40
#